data_68038e9032d4d495b01e6b080516b545
#
_entry.id   68038e9032d4d495b01e6b080516b545
#
_cell.length_a   1.000
_cell.length_b   1.000
_cell.length_c   1.000
_cell.angle_alpha   90.00
_cell.angle_beta   90.00
_cell.angle_gamma   90.00
#
_symmetry.space_group_name_H-M   'P 1'
#
loop_
_entity.id
_entity.type
_entity.pdbx_description
1 polymer ?
#
loop_
_entity_poly.entity_id
_entity_poly.type
_entity_poly.pdbx_seq_one_letter_code
_entity_poly.pdbx_strand_id
1 'polypeptide(L)'
;MPDRPRPPLLLVLALLALPQVAETILSPALPALASYWRLDDATSQWTMALFFVGFAPGIWLWGWLADRLGRRPALLGGLGLAALATFGAWASTDYSYLLACRLVQGLGLATCSVTVQASLRDVLQGPALMSYFVTLGAVLAWSPAVGPLGGQWLADLGGHPAVFATLAVLLASLAALVVPAWPETRPLLAGTPEPATLAIFRRVLADRPLQTRALLVAVLNVLVFSFYAAGPFMVGDLPGLGFGWIGLAIAIAGSLGALLNRRLPRTWNSARRVRLGLALAXXAGATAQTLLAAVGYAEGLYWALPALPIFIGFGVAIPNLLGPALHAYDDCRGRAGALFGLAYYLLIGLGLGASTLLPFDRPWPLAAYWSLLGLVALLLARRLPE
;
A
#
# COMPACT_ATOMS: atom_id res chain seq x y z
N MET A 1 22.61 -11.02 -25.58
CA MET A 1 23.05 -11.26 -24.19
C MET A 1 22.63 -12.65 -23.80
N PRO A 2 23.50 -13.45 -23.13
CA PRO A 2 23.08 -14.78 -22.68
C PRO A 2 21.82 -14.66 -21.81
N ASP A 3 20.93 -15.62 -21.94
CA ASP A 3 19.66 -15.64 -21.15
C ASP A 3 19.98 -15.69 -19.66
N ARG A 4 19.83 -14.54 -18.99
CA ARG A 4 19.97 -14.50 -17.54
C ARG A 4 18.82 -15.27 -16.90
N PRO A 5 19.08 -16.09 -15.89
CA PRO A 5 18.00 -16.80 -15.22
C PRO A 5 16.98 -15.80 -14.65
N ARG A 6 15.71 -16.09 -14.90
CA ARG A 6 14.60 -15.22 -14.51
C ARG A 6 13.96 -15.75 -13.23
N PRO A 7 13.57 -14.85 -12.31
CA PRO A 7 12.79 -15.29 -11.16
C PRO A 7 11.47 -15.95 -11.60
N PRO A 8 11.03 -17.03 -10.91
CA PRO A 8 9.75 -17.69 -11.27
C PRO A 8 8.57 -16.74 -11.12
N LEU A 9 7.69 -16.70 -12.13
CA LEU A 9 6.56 -15.77 -12.18
C LEU A 9 5.66 -15.85 -10.93
N LEU A 10 5.31 -17.07 -10.50
CA LEU A 10 4.44 -17.24 -9.34
C LEU A 10 5.06 -16.67 -8.07
N LEU A 11 6.39 -16.85 -7.90
CA LEU A 11 7.10 -16.31 -6.75
C LEU A 11 7.17 -14.78 -6.81
N VAL A 12 7.38 -14.21 -8.00
CA VAL A 12 7.33 -12.75 -8.20
C VAL A 12 5.96 -12.18 -7.81
N LEU A 13 4.88 -12.83 -8.30
CA LEU A 13 3.50 -12.40 -8.00
C LEU A 13 3.22 -12.46 -6.50
N ALA A 14 3.60 -13.57 -5.86
CA ALA A 14 3.40 -13.75 -4.42
C ALA A 14 4.15 -12.69 -3.62
N LEU A 15 5.43 -12.46 -3.95
CA LEU A 15 6.25 -11.48 -3.24
C LEU A 15 5.75 -10.04 -3.42
N LEU A 16 5.29 -9.67 -4.62
CA LEU A 16 4.78 -8.31 -4.86
C LEU A 16 3.40 -8.08 -4.25
N ALA A 17 2.57 -9.14 -4.14
CA ALA A 17 1.27 -9.05 -3.49
C ALA A 17 1.39 -9.05 -1.95
N LEU A 18 2.46 -9.65 -1.42
CA LEU A 18 2.62 -9.88 0.02
C LEU A 18 2.53 -8.62 0.87
N PRO A 19 3.18 -7.48 0.55
CA PRO A 19 2.99 -6.27 1.35
C PRO A 19 1.55 -5.80 1.42
N GLN A 20 0.83 -5.81 0.30
CA GLN A 20 -0.59 -5.38 0.24
C GLN A 20 -1.48 -6.32 1.07
N VAL A 21 -1.23 -7.61 1.00
CA VAL A 21 -1.95 -8.58 1.83
C VAL A 21 -1.63 -8.32 3.31
N ALA A 22 -0.35 -8.14 3.67
CA ALA A 22 0.06 -7.91 5.07
C ALA A 22 -0.49 -6.60 5.64
N GLU A 23 -0.71 -5.58 4.78
CA GLU A 23 -1.33 -4.30 5.16
C GLU A 23 -2.80 -4.47 5.54
N THR A 24 -3.54 -5.32 4.82
CA THR A 24 -5.01 -5.37 4.89
C THR A 24 -5.57 -6.60 5.60
N ILE A 25 -4.78 -7.67 5.75
CA ILE A 25 -5.24 -8.93 6.34
C ILE A 25 -5.63 -8.78 7.82
N LEU A 26 -5.01 -7.83 8.52
CA LEU A 26 -5.28 -7.58 9.94
C LEU A 26 -6.57 -6.77 10.14
N SER A 27 -7.06 -6.08 9.12
CA SER A 27 -8.22 -5.18 9.21
C SER A 27 -9.43 -5.86 9.88
N PRO A 28 -9.92 -7.03 9.40
CA PRO A 28 -11.09 -7.65 10.06
C PRO A 28 -10.82 -8.13 11.48
N ALA A 29 -9.57 -8.33 11.86
CA ALA A 29 -9.20 -8.79 13.20
C ALA A 29 -9.00 -7.64 14.20
N LEU A 30 -9.07 -6.37 13.75
CA LEU A 30 -8.85 -5.21 14.64
C LEU A 30 -9.82 -5.14 15.81
N PRO A 31 -11.15 -5.39 15.64
CA PRO A 31 -12.04 -5.40 16.80
C PRO A 31 -11.68 -6.46 17.84
N ALA A 32 -11.32 -7.66 17.40
CA ALA A 32 -10.89 -8.73 18.32
C ALA A 32 -9.57 -8.36 19.01
N LEU A 33 -8.66 -7.70 18.29
CA LEU A 33 -7.39 -7.22 18.85
C LEU A 33 -7.65 -6.13 19.91
N ALA A 34 -8.52 -5.17 19.60
CA ALA A 34 -8.89 -4.08 20.52
C ALA A 34 -9.48 -4.67 21.80
N SER A 35 -10.41 -5.62 21.67
CA SER A 35 -11.03 -6.30 22.83
C SER A 35 -10.01 -7.06 23.69
N TYR A 36 -9.07 -7.77 23.02
CA TYR A 36 -8.07 -8.60 23.71
C TYR A 36 -7.18 -7.76 24.63
N TRP A 37 -6.73 -6.59 24.15
CA TRP A 37 -5.88 -5.71 24.94
C TRP A 37 -6.64 -4.57 25.63
N ARG A 38 -7.99 -4.60 25.60
CA ARG A 38 -8.85 -3.58 26.22
C ARG A 38 -8.50 -2.17 25.74
N LEU A 39 -8.30 -2.04 24.43
CA LEU A 39 -7.99 -0.77 23.77
C LEU A 39 -9.26 -0.12 23.24
N ASP A 40 -9.23 1.19 23.10
CA ASP A 40 -10.23 1.86 22.29
C ASP A 40 -9.97 1.60 20.80
N ASP A 41 -11.00 1.80 19.98
CA ASP A 41 -10.95 1.51 18.55
C ASP A 41 -9.86 2.33 17.84
N ALA A 42 -9.67 3.59 18.22
CA ALA A 42 -8.67 4.46 17.64
C ALA A 42 -7.24 3.97 17.93
N THR A 43 -6.98 3.59 19.19
CA THR A 43 -5.66 3.09 19.59
C THR A 43 -5.29 1.83 18.81
N SER A 44 -6.24 0.92 18.58
CA SER A 44 -5.97 -0.34 17.86
C SER A 44 -5.51 -0.09 16.43
N GLN A 45 -5.93 1.01 15.80
CA GLN A 45 -5.60 1.35 14.42
C GLN A 45 -4.13 1.76 14.23
N TRP A 46 -3.40 2.10 15.31
CA TRP A 46 -1.95 2.31 15.23
C TRP A 46 -1.23 1.09 14.68
N THR A 47 -1.82 -0.10 14.85
CA THR A 47 -1.30 -1.35 14.28
C THR A 47 -1.12 -1.26 12.75
N MET A 48 -2.01 -0.53 12.07
CA MET A 48 -1.90 -0.30 10.62
C MET A 48 -0.97 0.88 10.30
N ALA A 49 -1.10 1.99 11.03
CA ALA A 49 -0.30 3.20 10.78
C ALA A 49 1.21 2.92 10.88
N LEU A 50 1.65 2.21 11.95
CA LEU A 50 3.06 1.94 12.17
C LEU A 50 3.67 1.00 11.12
N PHE A 51 2.88 0.13 10.51
CA PHE A 51 3.34 -0.66 9.37
C PHE A 51 3.85 0.26 8.24
N PHE A 52 3.09 1.31 7.89
CA PHE A 52 3.47 2.24 6.84
C PHE A 52 4.66 3.12 7.26
N VAL A 53 4.71 3.53 8.53
CA VAL A 53 5.85 4.28 9.07
C VAL A 53 7.14 3.46 8.93
N GLY A 54 7.09 2.15 9.19
CA GLY A 54 8.23 1.26 9.00
C GLY A 54 8.53 0.99 7.53
N PHE A 55 7.49 0.83 6.71
CA PHE A 55 7.64 0.53 5.28
C PHE A 55 8.40 1.64 4.54
N ALA A 56 8.15 2.89 4.91
CA ALA A 56 8.74 4.06 4.27
C ALA A 56 10.28 4.02 4.26
N PRO A 57 10.98 3.97 5.42
CA PRO A 57 12.45 3.86 5.40
C PRO A 57 12.93 2.54 4.80
N GLY A 58 12.11 1.47 4.88
CA GLY A 58 12.42 0.18 4.25
C GLY A 58 12.60 0.29 2.74
N ILE A 59 11.79 1.10 2.06
CA ILE A 59 11.91 1.33 0.62
C ILE A 59 13.33 1.82 0.27
N TRP A 60 13.83 2.80 1.01
CA TRP A 60 15.17 3.35 0.77
C TRP A 60 16.26 2.36 1.19
N LEU A 61 16.13 1.78 2.37
CA LEU A 61 17.12 0.85 2.95
C LEU A 61 17.35 -0.36 2.05
N TRP A 62 16.26 -1.05 1.65
CA TRP A 62 16.40 -2.27 0.83
C TRP A 62 16.83 -1.95 -0.60
N GLY A 63 16.47 -0.79 -1.14
CA GLY A 63 16.99 -0.34 -2.43
C GLY A 63 18.52 -0.19 -2.37
N TRP A 64 19.01 0.49 -1.35
CA TRP A 64 20.44 0.70 -1.14
C TRP A 64 21.20 -0.61 -0.89
N LEU A 65 20.62 -1.48 -0.04
CA LEU A 65 21.23 -2.80 0.26
C LEU A 65 21.24 -3.69 -0.99
N ALA A 66 20.17 -3.68 -1.78
CA ALA A 66 20.07 -4.49 -3.01
C ALA A 66 21.12 -4.06 -4.05
N ASP A 67 21.43 -2.77 -4.11
CA ASP A 67 22.49 -2.27 -5.00
C ASP A 67 23.90 -2.65 -4.49
N ARG A 68 24.11 -2.73 -3.17
CA ARG A 68 25.41 -3.04 -2.59
C ARG A 68 25.69 -4.54 -2.42
N LEU A 69 24.73 -5.25 -1.81
CA LEU A 69 24.91 -6.66 -1.43
C LEU A 69 24.43 -7.62 -2.51
N GLY A 70 23.54 -7.15 -3.40
CA GLY A 70 22.88 -7.99 -4.40
C GLY A 70 21.37 -8.12 -4.14
N ARG A 71 20.65 -8.50 -5.19
CA ARG A 71 19.16 -8.57 -5.12
C ARG A 71 18.71 -9.69 -4.19
N ARG A 72 19.32 -10.88 -4.34
CA ARG A 72 18.94 -12.07 -3.57
C ARG A 72 19.22 -11.90 -2.06
N PRO A 73 20.43 -11.47 -1.62
CA PRO A 73 20.68 -11.24 -0.19
C PRO A 73 19.77 -10.18 0.42
N ALA A 74 19.50 -9.08 -0.28
CA ALA A 74 18.60 -8.03 0.21
C ALA A 74 17.16 -8.55 0.37
N LEU A 75 16.67 -9.34 -0.61
CA LEU A 75 15.33 -9.93 -0.54
C LEU A 75 15.22 -10.89 0.65
N LEU A 76 16.21 -11.77 0.82
CA LEU A 76 16.24 -12.73 1.96
C LEU A 76 16.34 -12.02 3.30
N GLY A 77 17.18 -10.98 3.38
CA GLY A 77 17.34 -10.20 4.62
C GLY A 77 16.04 -9.52 5.03
N GLY A 78 15.35 -8.90 4.07
CA GLY A 78 14.07 -8.23 4.34
C GLY A 78 12.95 -9.22 4.70
N LEU A 79 12.85 -10.34 3.97
CA LEU A 79 11.87 -11.40 4.29
C LEU A 79 12.13 -12.01 5.66
N GLY A 80 13.42 -12.27 5.98
CA GLY A 80 13.81 -12.80 7.29
C GLY A 80 13.44 -11.84 8.42
N LEU A 81 13.74 -10.56 8.24
CA LEU A 81 13.41 -9.52 9.21
C LEU A 81 11.88 -9.43 9.41
N ALA A 82 11.11 -9.44 8.30
CA ALA A 82 9.65 -9.41 8.35
C ALA A 82 9.08 -10.66 9.03
N ALA A 83 9.63 -11.85 8.74
CA ALA A 83 9.19 -13.11 9.36
C ALA A 83 9.43 -13.09 10.86
N LEU A 84 10.62 -12.67 11.30
CA LEU A 84 10.97 -12.56 12.72
C LEU A 84 10.07 -11.55 13.44
N ALA A 85 9.83 -10.38 12.83
CA ALA A 85 8.93 -9.37 13.38
C ALA A 85 7.49 -9.87 13.47
N THR A 86 7.03 -10.62 12.46
CA THR A 86 5.67 -11.20 12.46
C THR A 86 5.53 -12.28 13.54
N PHE A 87 6.56 -13.10 13.70
CA PHE A 87 6.61 -14.08 14.78
C PHE A 87 6.60 -13.38 16.15
N GLY A 88 7.36 -12.29 16.30
CA GLY A 88 7.33 -11.46 17.52
C GLY A 88 5.94 -10.89 17.78
N ALA A 89 5.24 -10.41 16.73
CA ALA A 89 3.88 -9.92 16.87
C ALA A 89 2.90 -11.03 17.31
N TRP A 90 3.06 -12.24 16.75
CA TRP A 90 2.28 -13.41 17.17
C TRP A 90 2.51 -13.76 18.64
N ALA A 91 3.76 -13.70 19.10
CA ALA A 91 4.15 -14.06 20.47
C ALA A 91 3.98 -12.90 21.46
N SER A 92 3.44 -11.75 21.03
CA SER A 92 3.39 -10.55 21.87
C SER A 92 2.40 -10.73 23.03
N THR A 93 2.82 -10.29 24.20
CA THR A 93 1.98 -10.21 25.41
C THR A 93 1.70 -8.76 25.79
N ASP A 94 2.22 -7.80 25.03
CA ASP A 94 2.09 -6.37 25.26
C ASP A 94 1.83 -5.67 23.94
N TYR A 95 0.88 -4.74 23.94
CA TYR A 95 0.48 -4.02 22.72
C TYR A 95 1.60 -3.13 22.18
N SER A 96 2.39 -2.50 23.05
CA SER A 96 3.52 -1.65 22.60
C SER A 96 4.58 -2.47 21.87
N TYR A 97 4.84 -3.70 22.36
CA TYR A 97 5.75 -4.62 21.68
C TYR A 97 5.18 -5.05 20.32
N LEU A 98 3.87 -5.33 20.23
CA LEU A 98 3.22 -5.64 18.95
C LEU A 98 3.39 -4.48 17.97
N LEU A 99 3.21 -3.23 18.43
CA LEU A 99 3.39 -2.03 17.58
C LEU A 99 4.83 -1.93 17.06
N ALA A 100 5.83 -2.21 17.91
CA ALA A 100 7.23 -2.23 17.48
C ALA A 100 7.45 -3.33 16.42
N CYS A 101 6.85 -4.49 16.61
CA CYS A 101 6.91 -5.59 15.63
C CYS A 101 6.25 -5.19 14.30
N ARG A 102 5.12 -4.47 14.32
CA ARG A 102 4.46 -3.99 13.10
C ARG A 102 5.33 -3.01 12.33
N LEU A 103 6.02 -2.12 13.03
CA LEU A 103 6.95 -1.17 12.41
C LEU A 103 8.11 -1.94 11.72
N VAL A 104 8.71 -2.90 12.42
CA VAL A 104 9.82 -3.72 11.88
C VAL A 104 9.33 -4.62 10.74
N GLN A 105 8.10 -5.15 10.83
CA GLN A 105 7.48 -5.95 9.76
C GLN A 105 7.34 -5.11 8.48
N GLY A 106 6.84 -3.87 8.60
CA GLY A 106 6.73 -2.96 7.46
C GLY A 106 8.10 -2.68 6.84
N LEU A 107 9.09 -2.37 7.70
CA LEU A 107 10.47 -2.15 7.25
C LEU A 107 10.99 -3.35 6.44
N GLY A 108 10.80 -4.57 6.94
CA GLY A 108 11.26 -5.78 6.26
C GLY A 108 10.52 -6.03 4.94
N LEU A 109 9.19 -5.90 4.94
CA LEU A 109 8.36 -6.20 3.77
C LEU A 109 8.59 -5.23 2.59
N ALA A 110 9.13 -4.05 2.84
CA ALA A 110 9.46 -3.11 1.77
C ALA A 110 10.44 -3.70 0.75
N THR A 111 11.25 -4.70 1.15
CA THR A 111 12.15 -5.41 0.22
C THR A 111 11.37 -6.05 -0.94
N CYS A 112 10.18 -6.58 -0.68
CA CYS A 112 9.35 -7.22 -1.70
C CYS A 112 8.97 -6.23 -2.83
N SER A 113 8.71 -4.98 -2.48
CA SER A 113 8.37 -3.96 -3.48
C SER A 113 9.59 -3.50 -4.27
N VAL A 114 10.70 -3.21 -3.58
CA VAL A 114 11.86 -2.58 -4.23
C VAL A 114 12.74 -3.62 -4.92
N THR A 115 13.14 -4.66 -4.20
CA THR A 115 14.14 -5.62 -4.68
C THR A 115 13.57 -6.51 -5.79
N VAL A 116 12.31 -6.92 -5.68
CA VAL A 116 11.65 -7.73 -6.72
C VAL A 116 11.56 -6.93 -8.02
N GLN A 117 11.12 -5.66 -7.96
CA GLN A 117 11.01 -4.82 -9.15
C GLN A 117 12.40 -4.55 -9.76
N ALA A 118 13.43 -4.34 -8.92
CA ALA A 118 14.80 -4.17 -9.40
C ALA A 118 15.29 -5.43 -10.13
N SER A 119 15.05 -6.62 -9.53
CA SER A 119 15.41 -7.91 -10.16
C SER A 119 14.76 -8.06 -11.55
N LEU A 120 13.48 -7.68 -11.68
CA LEU A 120 12.78 -7.77 -12.96
C LEU A 120 13.42 -6.85 -14.01
N ARG A 121 13.76 -5.62 -13.62
CA ARG A 121 14.40 -4.66 -14.54
C ARG A 121 15.82 -5.07 -14.92
N ASP A 122 16.51 -5.83 -14.08
CA ASP A 122 17.85 -6.34 -14.37
C ASP A 122 17.84 -7.42 -15.46
N VAL A 123 16.73 -8.19 -15.59
CA VAL A 123 16.64 -9.34 -16.51
C VAL A 123 15.67 -9.17 -17.68
N LEU A 124 14.76 -8.18 -17.62
CA LEU A 124 13.74 -7.93 -18.64
C LEU A 124 13.87 -6.50 -19.18
N GLN A 125 13.63 -6.32 -20.47
CA GLN A 125 13.66 -5.02 -21.13
C GLN A 125 12.53 -4.91 -22.16
N GLY A 126 12.19 -3.68 -22.53
CA GLY A 126 11.26 -3.39 -23.62
C GLY A 126 9.90 -4.05 -23.45
N PRO A 127 9.34 -4.65 -24.54
CA PRO A 127 7.98 -5.22 -24.49
C PRO A 127 7.83 -6.35 -23.48
N ALA A 128 8.88 -7.15 -23.22
CA ALA A 128 8.83 -8.24 -22.23
C ALA A 128 8.63 -7.70 -20.82
N LEU A 129 9.34 -6.63 -20.44
CA LEU A 129 9.18 -5.98 -19.14
C LEU A 129 7.78 -5.37 -19.03
N MET A 130 7.29 -4.72 -20.09
CA MET A 130 5.96 -4.10 -20.12
C MET A 130 4.86 -5.16 -19.93
N SER A 131 4.95 -6.28 -20.66
CA SER A 131 3.99 -7.39 -20.54
C SER A 131 3.95 -7.95 -19.13
N TYR A 132 5.13 -8.08 -18.52
CA TYR A 132 5.24 -8.56 -17.14
C TYR A 132 4.52 -7.62 -16.17
N PHE A 133 4.76 -6.30 -16.27
CA PHE A 133 4.10 -5.31 -15.40
C PHE A 133 2.59 -5.23 -15.62
N VAL A 134 2.10 -5.49 -16.84
CA VAL A 134 0.65 -5.57 -17.12
C VAL A 134 0.03 -6.77 -16.35
N THR A 135 0.70 -7.92 -16.40
CA THR A 135 0.25 -9.13 -15.67
C THR A 135 0.27 -8.88 -14.15
N LEU A 136 1.37 -8.28 -13.66
CA LEU A 136 1.49 -7.93 -12.24
C LEU A 136 0.36 -6.99 -11.81
N GLY A 137 0.07 -5.97 -12.60
CA GLY A 137 -1.00 -5.01 -12.32
C GLY A 137 -2.36 -5.67 -12.20
N ALA A 138 -2.64 -6.65 -13.08
CA ALA A 138 -3.90 -7.39 -13.04
C ALA A 138 -4.03 -8.22 -11.75
N VAL A 139 -2.95 -8.89 -11.35
CA VAL A 139 -2.94 -9.72 -10.12
C VAL A 139 -3.02 -8.82 -8.88
N LEU A 140 -2.22 -7.76 -8.83
CA LEU A 140 -2.16 -6.85 -7.68
C LEU A 140 -3.48 -6.11 -7.47
N ALA A 141 -4.29 -5.93 -8.53
CA ALA A 141 -5.62 -5.32 -8.40
C ALA A 141 -6.56 -6.14 -7.51
N TRP A 142 -6.31 -7.46 -7.36
CA TRP A 142 -7.12 -8.35 -6.52
C TRP A 142 -6.56 -8.56 -5.13
N SER A 143 -5.31 -8.13 -4.85
CA SER A 143 -4.70 -8.31 -3.52
C SER A 143 -5.50 -7.62 -2.40
N PRO A 144 -6.18 -6.46 -2.63
CA PRO A 144 -7.04 -5.89 -1.59
C PRO A 144 -8.27 -6.73 -1.22
N ALA A 145 -8.66 -7.70 -2.04
CA ALA A 145 -9.71 -8.66 -1.66
C ALA A 145 -9.14 -9.80 -0.82
N VAL A 146 -7.94 -10.29 -1.20
CA VAL A 146 -7.32 -11.45 -0.55
C VAL A 146 -7.04 -11.16 0.93
N GLY A 147 -6.54 -9.96 1.25
CA GLY A 147 -6.24 -9.57 2.63
C GLY A 147 -7.45 -9.66 3.54
N PRO A 148 -8.51 -8.84 3.31
CA PRO A 148 -9.66 -8.85 4.21
C PRO A 148 -10.45 -10.17 4.21
N LEU A 149 -10.60 -10.85 3.07
CA LEU A 149 -11.30 -12.15 3.03
C LEU A 149 -10.55 -13.20 3.85
N GLY A 150 -9.24 -13.33 3.58
CA GLY A 150 -8.38 -14.26 4.33
C GLY A 150 -8.29 -13.86 5.79
N GLY A 151 -8.17 -12.56 6.05
CA GLY A 151 -8.11 -12.00 7.41
C GLY A 151 -9.36 -12.28 8.21
N GLN A 152 -10.55 -12.12 7.59
CA GLN A 152 -11.83 -12.44 8.24
C GLN A 152 -11.88 -13.92 8.62
N TRP A 153 -11.59 -14.79 7.67
CA TRP A 153 -11.58 -16.25 7.92
C TRP A 153 -10.64 -16.62 9.05
N LEU A 154 -9.41 -16.06 9.05
CA LEU A 154 -8.44 -16.34 10.10
C LEU A 154 -8.86 -15.74 11.45
N ALA A 155 -9.46 -14.55 11.44
CA ALA A 155 -9.98 -13.92 12.66
C ALA A 155 -11.11 -14.76 13.27
N ASP A 156 -11.99 -15.31 12.43
CA ASP A 156 -13.07 -16.19 12.87
C ASP A 156 -12.54 -17.51 13.47
N LEU A 157 -11.40 -18.02 12.95
CA LEU A 157 -10.78 -19.26 13.44
C LEU A 157 -10.04 -19.09 14.77
N GLY A 158 -9.34 -17.97 14.96
CA GLY A 158 -8.48 -17.80 16.13
C GLY A 158 -8.04 -16.38 16.42
N GLY A 159 -8.82 -15.41 15.99
CA GLY A 159 -8.54 -13.98 16.26
C GLY A 159 -7.28 -13.48 15.58
N HIS A 160 -6.76 -12.37 16.11
CA HIS A 160 -5.54 -11.76 15.57
C HIS A 160 -4.29 -12.66 15.69
N PRO A 161 -4.16 -13.57 16.69
CA PRO A 161 -3.01 -14.49 16.70
C PRO A 161 -2.97 -15.42 15.50
N ALA A 162 -4.13 -15.90 15.03
CA ALA A 162 -4.19 -16.76 13.83
C ALA A 162 -3.70 -16.01 12.59
N VAL A 163 -4.04 -14.70 12.49
CA VAL A 163 -3.57 -13.85 11.39
C VAL A 163 -2.04 -13.73 11.40
N PHE A 164 -1.45 -13.41 12.57
CA PHE A 164 0.00 -13.24 12.67
C PHE A 164 0.73 -14.58 12.48
N ALA A 165 0.21 -15.68 13.02
CA ALA A 165 0.81 -17.03 12.84
C ALA A 165 0.84 -17.39 11.35
N THR A 166 -0.29 -17.19 10.65
CA THR A 166 -0.38 -17.50 9.21
C THR A 166 0.58 -16.63 8.40
N LEU A 167 0.65 -15.34 8.70
CA LEU A 167 1.60 -14.44 8.03
C LEU A 167 3.05 -14.85 8.30
N ALA A 168 3.39 -15.26 9.54
CA ALA A 168 4.75 -15.68 9.88
C ALA A 168 5.14 -16.94 9.08
N VAL A 169 4.24 -17.91 9.02
CA VAL A 169 4.46 -19.15 8.24
C VAL A 169 4.59 -18.81 6.74
N LEU A 170 3.73 -17.96 6.22
CA LEU A 170 3.77 -17.55 4.80
C LEU A 170 5.11 -16.86 4.48
N LEU A 171 5.54 -15.92 5.33
CA LEU A 171 6.81 -15.19 5.15
C LEU A 171 8.01 -16.15 5.19
N ALA A 172 8.04 -17.05 6.16
CA ALA A 172 9.11 -18.06 6.31
C ALA A 172 9.13 -19.00 5.09
N SER A 173 7.95 -19.42 4.62
CA SER A 173 7.82 -20.30 3.44
C SER A 173 8.32 -19.60 2.18
N LEU A 174 7.93 -18.33 1.97
CA LEU A 174 8.39 -17.56 0.82
C LEU A 174 9.91 -17.30 0.88
N ALA A 175 10.44 -17.02 2.07
CA ALA A 175 11.88 -16.88 2.25
C ALA A 175 12.60 -18.19 1.90
N ALA A 176 12.08 -19.33 2.38
CA ALA A 176 12.64 -20.65 2.06
C ALA A 176 12.60 -20.94 0.55
N LEU A 177 11.51 -20.55 -0.14
CA LEU A 177 11.40 -20.71 -1.60
C LEU A 177 12.36 -19.80 -2.36
N VAL A 178 12.64 -18.59 -1.85
CA VAL A 178 13.60 -17.66 -2.46
C VAL A 178 15.01 -18.25 -2.45
N VAL A 179 15.39 -19.02 -1.41
CA VAL A 179 16.74 -19.59 -1.31
C VAL A 179 17.13 -20.41 -2.56
N PRO A 180 16.37 -21.41 -3.02
CA PRO A 180 16.76 -22.14 -4.24
C PRO A 180 16.30 -21.49 -5.55
N ALA A 181 15.19 -20.74 -5.54
CA ALA A 181 14.50 -20.36 -6.77
C ALA A 181 14.83 -18.94 -7.26
N TRP A 182 15.36 -18.06 -6.41
CA TRP A 182 15.62 -16.66 -6.80
C TRP A 182 17.07 -16.50 -7.25
N PRO A 183 17.30 -16.18 -8.54
CA PRO A 183 18.68 -15.95 -9.02
C PRO A 183 19.21 -14.61 -8.54
N GLU A 184 20.52 -14.48 -8.42
CA GLU A 184 21.14 -13.16 -8.26
C GLU A 184 21.14 -12.47 -9.64
N THR A 185 20.47 -11.33 -9.70
CA THR A 185 20.28 -10.60 -10.96
C THR A 185 21.11 -9.31 -11.05
N ARG A 186 21.78 -8.93 -9.96
CA ARG A 186 22.56 -7.68 -9.93
C ARG A 186 23.58 -7.65 -11.10
N PRO A 187 23.62 -6.55 -11.88
CA PRO A 187 24.63 -6.41 -12.93
C PRO A 187 26.05 -6.42 -12.36
N LEU A 188 26.95 -7.18 -12.98
CA LEU A 188 28.35 -7.29 -12.53
C LEU A 188 29.18 -6.05 -12.89
N LEU A 189 28.73 -5.31 -13.91
CA LEU A 189 29.45 -4.12 -14.36
C LEU A 189 28.82 -2.86 -13.73
N ALA A 190 29.65 -2.00 -13.20
CA ALA A 190 29.19 -0.69 -12.76
C ALA A 190 28.63 0.06 -13.98
N GLY A 191 27.41 0.54 -13.83
CA GLY A 191 26.80 1.37 -14.86
C GLY A 191 27.47 2.74 -14.95
N THR A 192 26.91 3.62 -15.76
CA THR A 192 27.33 5.01 -15.81
C THR A 192 27.35 5.60 -14.39
N PRO A 193 28.32 6.45 -14.08
CA PRO A 193 28.36 7.07 -12.74
C PRO A 193 27.05 7.80 -12.45
N GLU A 194 26.34 7.33 -11.42
CA GLU A 194 25.12 8.02 -10.97
C GLU A 194 25.47 9.30 -10.22
N PRO A 195 24.63 10.32 -10.31
CA PRO A 195 24.81 11.53 -9.51
C PRO A 195 24.93 11.19 -8.01
N ALA A 196 25.68 12.03 -7.27
CA ALA A 196 25.82 11.85 -5.82
C ALA A 196 24.44 11.84 -5.16
N THR A 197 24.26 11.00 -4.14
CA THR A 197 22.97 10.83 -3.44
C THR A 197 22.40 12.17 -2.96
N LEU A 198 23.28 13.08 -2.48
CA LEU A 198 22.85 14.41 -2.04
C LEU A 198 22.28 15.26 -3.20
N ALA A 199 22.86 15.14 -4.38
CA ALA A 199 22.37 15.86 -5.57
C ALA A 199 20.98 15.35 -5.97
N ILE A 200 20.78 14.04 -5.96
CA ILE A 200 19.47 13.42 -6.24
C ILE A 200 18.44 13.90 -5.20
N PHE A 201 18.83 13.87 -3.92
CA PHE A 201 17.95 14.31 -2.82
C PHE A 201 17.50 15.76 -3.01
N ARG A 202 18.46 16.67 -3.31
CA ARG A 202 18.16 18.07 -3.57
C ARG A 202 17.24 18.25 -4.79
N ARG A 203 17.50 17.48 -5.87
CA ARG A 203 16.70 17.52 -7.09
C ARG A 203 15.25 17.08 -6.81
N VAL A 204 15.08 15.97 -6.07
CA VAL A 204 13.74 15.45 -5.68
C VAL A 204 13.01 16.47 -4.79
N LEU A 205 13.71 17.09 -3.83
CA LEU A 205 13.13 18.10 -2.94
C LEU A 205 12.77 19.41 -3.67
N ALA A 206 13.43 19.72 -4.77
CA ALA A 206 13.14 20.92 -5.56
C ALA A 206 12.02 20.68 -6.59
N ASP A 207 11.68 19.42 -6.88
CA ASP A 207 10.73 19.04 -7.93
C ASP A 207 9.29 19.11 -7.41
N ARG A 208 8.66 20.28 -7.58
CA ARG A 208 7.27 20.52 -7.13
C ARG A 208 6.25 19.56 -7.77
N PRO A 209 6.29 19.27 -9.10
CA PRO A 209 5.44 18.24 -9.68
C PRO A 209 5.55 16.88 -9.00
N LEU A 210 6.78 16.43 -8.71
CA LEU A 210 7.01 15.13 -8.05
C LEU A 210 6.45 15.13 -6.61
N GLN A 211 6.68 16.22 -5.86
CA GLN A 211 6.13 16.41 -4.51
C GLN A 211 4.60 16.40 -4.54
N THR A 212 4.00 17.11 -5.51
CA THR A 212 2.54 17.12 -5.68
C THR A 212 2.03 15.70 -5.91
N ARG A 213 2.70 14.92 -6.76
CA ARG A 213 2.33 13.51 -7.01
C ARG A 213 2.44 12.69 -5.74
N ALA A 214 3.52 12.85 -4.94
CA ALA A 214 3.71 12.13 -3.68
C ALA A 214 2.56 12.43 -2.70
N LEU A 215 2.21 13.71 -2.55
CA LEU A 215 1.09 14.14 -1.68
C LEU A 215 -0.24 13.53 -2.15
N LEU A 216 -0.52 13.55 -3.45
CA LEU A 216 -1.77 13.01 -4.01
C LEU A 216 -1.83 11.48 -3.84
N VAL A 217 -0.71 10.78 -4.04
CA VAL A 217 -0.62 9.33 -3.79
C VAL A 217 -0.90 9.06 -2.30
N ALA A 218 -0.27 9.84 -1.42
CA ALA A 218 -0.45 9.68 0.02
C ALA A 218 -1.91 9.91 0.43
N VAL A 219 -2.54 11.00 0.00
CA VAL A 219 -3.94 11.31 0.33
C VAL A 219 -4.87 10.18 -0.11
N LEU A 220 -4.75 9.71 -1.35
CA LEU A 220 -5.59 8.62 -1.84
C LEU A 220 -5.40 7.34 -1.03
N ASN A 221 -4.16 7.03 -0.64
CA ASN A 221 -3.87 5.86 0.19
C ASN A 221 -4.37 6.05 1.64
N VAL A 222 -4.30 7.27 2.20
CA VAL A 222 -4.86 7.55 3.54
C VAL A 222 -6.36 7.29 3.53
N LEU A 223 -7.09 7.74 2.49
CA LEU A 223 -8.53 7.45 2.36
C LEU A 223 -8.80 5.95 2.37
N VAL A 224 -8.04 5.20 1.56
CA VAL A 224 -8.20 3.75 1.39
C VAL A 224 -7.85 3.00 2.69
N PHE A 225 -6.69 3.29 3.28
CA PHE A 225 -6.21 2.52 4.43
C PHE A 225 -6.87 2.93 5.74
N SER A 226 -7.32 4.19 5.89
CA SER A 226 -8.15 4.55 7.05
C SER A 226 -9.55 3.90 6.96
N PHE A 227 -10.07 3.68 5.74
CA PHE A 227 -11.28 2.85 5.57
C PHE A 227 -11.02 1.42 6.07
N TYR A 228 -9.88 0.80 5.70
CA TYR A 228 -9.55 -0.54 6.19
C TYR A 228 -9.34 -0.57 7.71
N ALA A 229 -8.81 0.49 8.29
CA ALA A 229 -8.56 0.56 9.73
C ALA A 229 -9.85 0.78 10.53
N ALA A 230 -10.74 1.67 10.06
CA ALA A 230 -11.99 2.04 10.74
C ALA A 230 -13.16 1.13 10.37
N GLY A 231 -13.17 0.61 9.14
CA GLY A 231 -14.30 -0.11 8.57
C GLY A 231 -14.85 -1.25 9.42
N PRO A 232 -14.00 -2.15 9.98
CA PRO A 232 -14.51 -3.24 10.81
C PRO A 232 -15.32 -2.76 12.02
N PHE A 233 -14.96 -1.60 12.58
CA PHE A 233 -15.70 -1.00 13.72
C PHE A 233 -16.98 -0.30 13.27
N MET A 234 -16.94 0.38 12.13
CA MET A 234 -18.08 1.16 11.61
C MET A 234 -19.13 0.29 10.93
N VAL A 235 -18.69 -0.78 10.28
CA VAL A 235 -19.61 -1.71 9.61
C VAL A 235 -20.32 -2.60 10.64
N GLY A 236 -19.63 -2.95 11.72
CA GLY A 236 -20.20 -3.79 12.77
C GLY A 236 -20.56 -5.19 12.26
N ASP A 237 -21.44 -5.85 12.99
CA ASP A 237 -21.87 -7.22 12.68
C ASP A 237 -23.08 -7.19 11.74
N LEU A 238 -22.82 -7.17 10.45
CA LEU A 238 -23.89 -7.38 9.46
C LEU A 238 -24.19 -8.89 9.39
N PRO A 239 -25.44 -9.30 9.64
CA PRO A 239 -25.77 -10.73 9.63
C PRO A 239 -25.38 -11.41 8.31
N GLY A 240 -24.49 -12.38 8.41
CA GLY A 240 -24.02 -13.14 7.25
C GLY A 240 -22.96 -12.46 6.40
N LEU A 241 -22.55 -11.24 6.73
CA LEU A 241 -21.59 -10.45 5.94
C LEU A 241 -20.49 -9.88 6.84
N GLY A 242 -19.42 -10.62 7.01
CA GLY A 242 -18.23 -10.08 7.68
C GLY A 242 -17.52 -9.02 6.82
N PHE A 243 -16.65 -8.23 7.42
CA PHE A 243 -15.90 -7.17 6.75
C PHE A 243 -15.08 -7.68 5.54
N GLY A 244 -14.70 -8.96 5.54
CA GLY A 244 -14.00 -9.57 4.40
C GLY A 244 -14.76 -9.44 3.08
N TRP A 245 -16.09 -9.57 3.10
CA TRP A 245 -16.92 -9.41 1.90
C TRP A 245 -16.95 -7.97 1.39
N ILE A 246 -16.86 -7.01 2.31
CA ILE A 246 -16.70 -5.59 1.95
C ILE A 246 -15.35 -5.39 1.25
N GLY A 247 -14.30 -6.07 1.72
CA GLY A 247 -13.00 -6.07 1.04
C GLY A 247 -13.10 -6.54 -0.41
N LEU A 248 -13.91 -7.56 -0.68
CA LEU A 248 -14.15 -8.02 -2.06
C LEU A 248 -14.86 -6.93 -2.88
N ALA A 249 -15.93 -6.32 -2.34
CA ALA A 249 -16.65 -5.24 -3.03
C ALA A 249 -15.71 -4.06 -3.36
N ILE A 250 -14.82 -3.71 -2.45
CA ILE A 250 -13.81 -2.68 -2.62
C ILE A 250 -12.83 -3.04 -3.75
N ALA A 251 -12.36 -4.29 -3.79
CA ALA A 251 -11.45 -4.74 -4.85
C ALA A 251 -12.13 -4.69 -6.23
N ILE A 252 -13.42 -5.05 -6.29
CA ILE A 252 -14.22 -4.91 -7.51
C ILE A 252 -14.30 -3.42 -7.90
N ALA A 253 -14.58 -2.53 -6.94
CA ALA A 253 -14.66 -1.09 -7.20
C ALA A 253 -13.32 -0.54 -7.74
N GLY A 254 -12.19 -0.92 -7.13
CA GLY A 254 -10.87 -0.53 -7.62
C GLY A 254 -10.60 -1.05 -9.03
N SER A 255 -11.01 -2.29 -9.31
CA SER A 255 -10.88 -2.90 -10.65
C SER A 255 -11.74 -2.18 -11.68
N LEU A 256 -12.96 -1.77 -11.30
CA LEU A 256 -13.83 -0.95 -12.15
C LEU A 256 -13.17 0.41 -12.46
N GLY A 257 -12.49 1.00 -11.46
CA GLY A 257 -11.71 2.22 -11.66
C GLY A 257 -10.58 2.03 -12.67
N ALA A 258 -9.83 0.94 -12.55
CA ALA A 258 -8.76 0.61 -13.49
C ALA A 258 -9.32 0.37 -14.92
N LEU A 259 -10.46 -0.32 -15.01
CA LEU A 259 -11.13 -0.55 -16.30
C LEU A 259 -11.64 0.78 -16.89
N LEU A 260 -12.25 1.62 -16.07
CA LEU A 260 -12.68 2.97 -16.48
C LEU A 260 -11.49 3.76 -17.03
N ASN A 261 -10.35 3.74 -16.31
CA ASN A 261 -9.13 4.43 -16.76
C ASN A 261 -8.70 3.98 -18.16
N ARG A 262 -8.83 2.69 -18.49
CA ARG A 262 -8.50 2.15 -19.83
C ARG A 262 -9.48 2.63 -20.91
N ARG A 263 -10.75 2.91 -20.54
CA ARG A 263 -11.80 3.36 -21.45
C ARG A 263 -11.79 4.87 -21.68
N LEU A 264 -11.08 5.64 -20.83
CA LEU A 264 -11.02 7.09 -20.99
C LEU A 264 -10.35 7.50 -22.33
N PRO A 265 -10.78 8.61 -22.93
CA PRO A 265 -10.23 9.04 -24.22
C PRO A 265 -8.69 9.09 -24.20
N ARG A 266 -8.07 8.62 -25.26
CA ARG A 266 -6.60 8.65 -25.40
C ARG A 266 -6.06 10.08 -25.46
N THR A 267 -6.90 11.05 -25.80
CA THR A 267 -6.57 12.47 -25.82
C THR A 267 -6.43 13.09 -24.42
N TRP A 268 -6.90 12.38 -23.37
CA TRP A 268 -6.81 12.88 -22.01
C TRP A 268 -5.39 12.62 -21.45
N ASN A 269 -4.74 13.69 -21.00
CA ASN A 269 -3.46 13.59 -20.32
C ASN A 269 -3.62 13.01 -18.88
N SER A 270 -2.49 12.66 -18.25
CA SER A 270 -2.49 12.09 -16.88
C SER A 270 -3.15 13.02 -15.86
N ALA A 271 -2.91 14.33 -15.96
CA ALA A 271 -3.47 15.30 -15.01
C ALA A 271 -5.00 15.30 -15.04
N ARG A 272 -5.60 15.22 -16.24
CA ARG A 272 -7.07 15.19 -16.41
C ARG A 272 -7.66 13.90 -15.81
N ARG A 273 -6.98 12.75 -16.02
CA ARG A 273 -7.41 11.47 -15.46
C ARG A 273 -7.30 11.47 -13.93
N VAL A 274 -6.21 12.04 -13.38
CA VAL A 274 -6.05 12.21 -11.93
C VAL A 274 -7.18 13.05 -11.35
N ARG A 275 -7.51 14.19 -12.00
CA ARG A 275 -8.60 15.07 -11.54
C ARG A 275 -9.95 14.33 -11.53
N LEU A 276 -10.23 13.48 -12.54
CA LEU A 276 -11.45 12.64 -12.53
C LEU A 276 -11.44 11.66 -11.35
N GLY A 277 -10.32 10.95 -11.13
CA GLY A 277 -10.23 9.99 -10.02
C GLY A 277 -10.41 10.68 -8.67
N LEU A 278 -9.80 11.85 -8.48
CA LEU A 278 -9.97 12.63 -7.25
C LEU A 278 -11.40 13.14 -7.09
N ALA A 279 -12.05 13.56 -8.18
CA ALA A 279 -13.45 13.99 -8.14
C ALA A 279 -14.37 12.85 -7.72
N LEU A 280 -14.15 11.65 -8.23
CA LEU A 280 -14.88 10.45 -7.78
C LEU A 280 -14.62 10.18 -6.30
N ALA A 281 -13.39 10.17 -5.91
CA ALA A 281 -13.05 9.94 -4.51
C ALA A 281 -13.53 11.03 -3.55
N UNK A 282 -13.40 12.18 -3.97
CA UNK A 282 -13.69 13.23 -3.13
C UNK A 282 -15.05 13.67 -3.21
N UNK A 283 -15.46 13.80 -4.30
CA UNK A 283 -16.67 14.36 -4.46
C UNK A 283 -17.75 13.46 -4.30
N ALA A 284 -17.72 12.30 -4.90
CA ALA A 284 -18.80 11.31 -4.79
C ALA A 284 -18.68 10.47 -3.51
N GLY A 285 -17.43 10.09 -3.15
CA GLY A 285 -17.23 9.21 -1.98
C GLY A 285 -17.20 9.95 -0.64
N ALA A 286 -16.13 10.69 -0.37
CA ALA A 286 -15.92 11.31 0.94
C ALA A 286 -17.01 12.30 1.32
N THR A 287 -17.51 13.09 0.36
CA THR A 287 -18.61 14.04 0.62
C THR A 287 -19.91 13.30 0.95
N ALA A 288 -20.23 12.23 0.18
CA ALA A 288 -21.42 11.42 0.48
C ALA A 288 -21.32 10.79 1.89
N GLN A 289 -20.11 10.30 2.24
CA GLN A 289 -19.83 9.75 3.57
C GLN A 289 -20.09 10.79 4.66
N THR A 290 -19.61 12.02 4.45
CA THR A 290 -19.77 13.10 5.43
C THR A 290 -21.25 13.50 5.58
N LEU A 291 -21.98 13.59 4.47
CA LEU A 291 -23.41 13.93 4.50
C LEU A 291 -24.22 12.85 5.21
N LEU A 292 -23.97 11.57 4.91
CA LEU A 292 -24.65 10.46 5.58
C LEU A 292 -24.33 10.47 7.09
N ALA A 293 -23.08 10.67 7.45
CA ALA A 293 -22.66 10.73 8.84
C ALA A 293 -23.33 11.92 9.59
N ALA A 294 -23.49 13.07 8.91
CA ALA A 294 -24.11 14.26 9.49
C ALA A 294 -25.61 14.06 9.78
N VAL A 295 -26.28 13.19 9.00
CA VAL A 295 -27.70 12.90 9.22
C VAL A 295 -27.94 11.59 10.01
N GLY A 296 -26.87 11.02 10.59
CA GLY A 296 -26.97 9.85 11.45
C GLY A 296 -26.89 8.50 10.75
N TYR A 297 -26.66 8.45 9.44
CA TYR A 297 -26.52 7.21 8.66
C TYR A 297 -25.03 6.95 8.43
N ALA A 298 -24.35 6.38 9.42
CA ALA A 298 -22.90 6.20 9.33
C ALA A 298 -22.43 4.86 9.87
N GLU A 299 -23.28 3.85 9.80
CA GLU A 299 -22.96 2.49 10.26
C GLU A 299 -23.40 1.48 9.21
N GLY A 300 -22.83 0.27 9.30
CA GLY A 300 -23.19 -0.83 8.43
C GLY A 300 -22.93 -0.52 6.96
N LEU A 301 -23.90 -0.80 6.12
CA LEU A 301 -23.79 -0.57 4.66
C LEU A 301 -23.76 0.92 4.32
N TYR A 302 -24.35 1.80 5.15
CA TYR A 302 -24.27 3.24 4.92
C TYR A 302 -22.84 3.76 5.06
N TRP A 303 -22.00 3.08 5.84
CA TRP A 303 -20.56 3.36 5.89
C TRP A 303 -19.83 2.80 4.67
N ALA A 304 -20.17 1.57 4.25
CA ALA A 304 -19.44 0.86 3.20
C ALA A 304 -19.73 1.39 1.78
N LEU A 305 -20.99 1.72 1.47
CA LEU A 305 -21.40 2.06 0.10
C LEU A 305 -20.73 3.35 -0.43
N PRO A 306 -20.66 4.46 0.36
CA PRO A 306 -19.99 5.67 -0.14
C PRO A 306 -18.48 5.50 -0.32
N ALA A 307 -17.88 4.46 0.27
CA ALA A 307 -16.47 4.18 0.05
C ALA A 307 -16.19 3.67 -1.37
N LEU A 308 -17.17 3.02 -2.04
CA LEU A 308 -16.95 2.44 -3.37
C LEU A 308 -16.43 3.48 -4.39
N PRO A 309 -17.02 4.70 -4.51
CA PRO A 309 -16.45 5.74 -5.37
C PRO A 309 -15.00 6.13 -4.99
N ILE A 310 -14.62 6.05 -3.70
CA ILE A 310 -13.24 6.32 -3.29
C ILE A 310 -12.30 5.32 -3.99
N PHE A 311 -12.66 4.03 -3.95
CA PHE A 311 -11.85 2.97 -4.55
C PHE A 311 -11.87 3.01 -6.09
N ILE A 312 -13.00 3.38 -6.70
CA ILE A 312 -13.06 3.62 -8.16
C ILE A 312 -12.11 4.77 -8.52
N GLY A 313 -12.17 5.88 -7.79
CA GLY A 313 -11.30 7.04 -7.98
C GLY A 313 -9.82 6.68 -7.81
N PHE A 314 -9.49 5.88 -6.81
CA PHE A 314 -8.16 5.34 -6.56
C PHE A 314 -7.65 4.57 -7.80
N GLY A 315 -8.49 3.66 -8.35
CA GLY A 315 -8.15 2.85 -9.52
C GLY A 315 -7.88 3.69 -10.78
N VAL A 316 -8.56 4.85 -10.90
CA VAL A 316 -8.32 5.79 -11.99
C VAL A 316 -7.05 6.61 -11.74
N ALA A 317 -6.89 7.17 -10.53
CA ALA A 317 -5.86 8.20 -10.26
C ALA A 317 -4.46 7.61 -10.07
N ILE A 318 -4.31 6.50 -9.32
CA ILE A 318 -2.99 6.00 -8.92
C ILE A 318 -2.09 5.66 -10.12
N PRO A 319 -2.55 4.93 -11.15
CA PRO A 319 -1.67 4.65 -12.30
C PRO A 319 -1.18 5.92 -13.01
N ASN A 320 -2.02 6.96 -13.03
CA ASN A 320 -1.73 8.24 -13.69
C ASN A 320 -0.84 9.16 -12.83
N LEU A 321 -0.77 8.90 -11.52
CA LEU A 321 0.17 9.59 -10.62
C LEU A 321 1.55 8.92 -10.65
N LEU A 322 1.58 7.58 -10.54
CA LEU A 322 2.83 6.84 -10.44
C LEU A 322 3.55 6.68 -11.79
N GLY A 323 2.79 6.46 -12.89
CA GLY A 323 3.36 6.18 -14.20
C GLY A 323 4.35 7.26 -14.66
N PRO A 324 3.94 8.53 -14.74
CA PRO A 324 4.85 9.59 -15.22
C PRO A 324 5.75 10.20 -14.14
N ALA A 325 5.66 9.74 -12.88
CA ALA A 325 6.34 10.39 -11.76
C ALA A 325 7.86 10.52 -11.95
N LEU A 326 8.50 9.49 -12.52
CA LEU A 326 9.95 9.42 -12.63
C LEU A 326 10.48 9.58 -14.05
N HIS A 327 9.68 10.11 -14.99
CA HIS A 327 10.13 10.32 -16.38
C HIS A 327 11.33 11.26 -16.48
N ALA A 328 11.44 12.25 -15.58
CA ALA A 328 12.54 13.21 -15.57
C ALA A 328 13.80 12.65 -14.87
N TYR A 329 13.80 11.40 -14.42
CA TYR A 329 14.86 10.81 -13.59
C TYR A 329 15.46 9.55 -14.23
N ASP A 330 15.56 9.48 -15.56
CA ASP A 330 16.09 8.31 -16.25
C ASP A 330 17.54 8.01 -15.84
N ASP A 331 18.30 9.05 -15.50
CA ASP A 331 19.70 8.98 -15.04
C ASP A 331 19.87 8.39 -13.63
N CYS A 332 18.81 8.43 -12.80
CA CYS A 332 18.88 8.00 -11.41
C CYS A 332 17.53 7.47 -10.89
N ARG A 333 16.78 6.80 -11.77
CA ARG A 333 15.38 6.38 -11.52
C ARG A 333 15.22 5.53 -10.26
N GLY A 334 16.18 4.66 -9.96
CA GLY A 334 16.13 3.79 -8.78
C GLY A 334 16.13 4.59 -7.48
N ARG A 335 17.12 5.49 -7.34
CA ARG A 335 17.26 6.30 -6.11
C ARG A 335 16.16 7.37 -6.00
N ALA A 336 15.80 8.01 -7.11
CA ALA A 336 14.69 8.97 -7.11
C ALA A 336 13.38 8.28 -6.75
N GLY A 337 13.15 7.07 -7.27
CA GLY A 337 11.98 6.26 -6.94
C GLY A 337 11.94 5.86 -5.46
N ALA A 338 13.10 5.51 -4.88
CA ALA A 338 13.19 5.20 -3.45
C ALA A 338 12.84 6.41 -2.58
N LEU A 339 13.34 7.61 -2.95
CA LEU A 339 13.03 8.84 -2.22
C LEU A 339 11.54 9.23 -2.37
N PHE A 340 11.00 9.08 -3.57
CA PHE A 340 9.58 9.32 -3.85
C PHE A 340 8.72 8.35 -3.02
N GLY A 341 9.09 7.06 -3.00
CA GLY A 341 8.41 6.03 -2.20
C GLY A 341 8.47 6.32 -0.71
N LEU A 342 9.68 6.63 -0.20
CA LEU A 342 9.90 7.03 1.19
C LEU A 342 8.95 8.17 1.57
N ALA A 343 8.87 9.20 0.71
CA ALA A 343 8.05 10.40 0.98
C ALA A 343 6.56 10.03 1.09
N TYR A 344 5.98 9.35 0.09
CA TYR A 344 4.54 9.12 0.14
C TYR A 344 4.16 8.03 1.17
N TYR A 345 4.98 7.01 1.39
CA TYR A 345 4.68 6.00 2.43
C TYR A 345 4.76 6.60 3.84
N LEU A 346 5.73 7.50 4.09
CA LEU A 346 5.80 8.21 5.37
C LEU A 346 4.54 9.08 5.58
N LEU A 347 4.12 9.79 4.53
CA LEU A 347 2.89 10.60 4.58
C LEU A 347 1.65 9.73 4.80
N ILE A 348 1.60 8.52 4.24
CA ILE A 348 0.51 7.56 4.49
C ILE A 348 0.49 7.20 5.99
N GLY A 349 1.63 6.78 6.52
CA GLY A 349 1.73 6.41 7.94
C GLY A 349 1.33 7.57 8.88
N LEU A 350 1.82 8.77 8.59
CA LEU A 350 1.47 9.98 9.37
C LEU A 350 -0.02 10.32 9.24
N GLY A 351 -0.57 10.22 8.03
CA GLY A 351 -1.99 10.49 7.79
C GLY A 351 -2.90 9.47 8.50
N LEU A 352 -2.51 8.20 8.51
CA LEU A 352 -3.23 7.17 9.27
C LEU A 352 -3.10 7.42 10.78
N GLY A 353 -1.89 7.76 11.25
CA GLY A 353 -1.70 8.15 12.65
C GLY A 353 -2.55 9.36 13.03
N ALA A 354 -2.66 10.35 12.14
CA ALA A 354 -3.51 11.51 12.38
C ALA A 354 -5.00 11.13 12.49
N SER A 355 -5.45 10.15 11.68
CA SER A 355 -6.86 9.71 11.76
C SER A 355 -7.19 9.05 13.10
N THR A 356 -6.21 8.44 13.80
CA THR A 356 -6.46 7.83 15.11
C THR A 356 -6.64 8.87 16.23
N LEU A 357 -6.27 10.13 15.98
CA LEU A 357 -6.47 11.20 16.95
C LEU A 357 -7.88 11.79 16.91
N LEU A 358 -8.70 11.37 15.94
CA LEU A 358 -10.07 11.84 15.80
C LEU A 358 -10.98 11.10 16.80
N PRO A 359 -12.03 11.75 17.31
CA PRO A 359 -13.00 11.05 18.17
C PRO A 359 -13.71 9.94 17.38
N PHE A 360 -13.66 8.74 17.91
CA PHE A 360 -14.23 7.54 17.27
C PHE A 360 -15.64 7.21 17.78
N ASP A 361 -16.08 7.89 18.84
CA ASP A 361 -17.44 7.78 19.38
C ASP A 361 -18.51 8.29 18.38
N ARG A 362 -18.06 9.00 17.36
CA ARG A 362 -18.91 9.54 16.30
C ARG A 362 -18.26 9.31 14.94
N PRO A 363 -19.03 8.92 13.93
CA PRO A 363 -18.46 8.64 12.61
C PRO A 363 -18.11 9.87 11.78
N TRP A 364 -18.71 11.05 12.08
CA TRP A 364 -18.55 12.23 11.23
C TRP A 364 -17.12 12.82 11.25
N PRO A 365 -16.31 12.75 12.31
CA PRO A 365 -14.97 13.36 12.26
C PRO A 365 -14.06 12.69 11.23
N LEU A 366 -14.12 11.36 11.13
CA LEU A 366 -13.32 10.64 10.10
C LEU A 366 -13.82 10.97 8.69
N ALA A 367 -15.13 11.03 8.49
CA ALA A 367 -15.72 11.41 7.20
C ALA A 367 -15.33 12.84 6.79
N ALA A 368 -15.34 13.78 7.77
CA ALA A 368 -14.92 15.16 7.55
C ALA A 368 -13.41 15.24 7.21
N TYR A 369 -12.59 14.43 7.88
CA TYR A 369 -11.16 14.32 7.58
C TYR A 369 -10.94 13.89 6.12
N TRP A 370 -11.69 12.87 5.67
CA TRP A 370 -11.63 12.44 4.27
C TRP A 370 -12.03 13.54 3.29
N SER A 371 -13.09 14.29 3.61
CA SER A 371 -13.54 15.40 2.77
C SER A 371 -12.51 16.53 2.71
N LEU A 372 -11.88 16.85 3.83
CA LEU A 372 -10.81 17.85 3.90
C LEU A 372 -9.61 17.41 3.04
N LEU A 373 -9.16 16.16 3.22
CA LEU A 373 -8.05 15.61 2.42
C LEU A 373 -8.39 15.60 0.93
N GLY A 374 -9.62 15.22 0.58
CA GLY A 374 -10.10 15.22 -0.80
C GLY A 374 -10.11 16.61 -1.42
N LEU A 375 -10.56 17.62 -0.66
CA LEU A 375 -10.53 19.01 -1.10
C LEU A 375 -9.10 19.50 -1.34
N VAL A 376 -8.20 19.23 -0.38
CA VAL A 376 -6.78 19.57 -0.53
C VAL A 376 -6.19 18.90 -1.78
N ALA A 377 -6.52 17.61 -1.98
CA ALA A 377 -6.04 16.87 -3.15
C ALA A 377 -6.55 17.48 -4.47
N LEU A 378 -7.82 17.88 -4.53
CA LEU A 378 -8.37 18.52 -5.75
C LEU A 378 -7.68 19.85 -6.05
N LEU A 379 -7.40 20.64 -5.01
CA LEU A 379 -6.68 21.92 -5.18
C LEU A 379 -5.23 21.68 -5.65
N LEU A 380 -4.54 20.69 -5.05
CA LEU A 380 -3.18 20.34 -5.45
C LEU A 380 -3.14 19.80 -6.89
N ALA A 381 -4.15 19.04 -7.32
CA ALA A 381 -4.18 18.46 -8.66
C ALA A 381 -4.25 19.52 -9.78
N ARG A 382 -4.64 20.76 -9.44
CA ARG A 382 -4.59 21.88 -10.40
C ARG A 382 -3.15 22.26 -10.76
N ARG A 383 -2.18 21.91 -9.90
CA ARG A 383 -0.75 22.20 -10.12
C ARG A 383 -0.03 21.12 -10.92
N LEU A 384 -0.72 20.01 -11.26
CA LEU A 384 -0.11 18.97 -12.09
C LEU A 384 0.08 19.51 -13.52
N PRO A 385 1.25 19.28 -14.13
CA PRO A 385 1.49 19.71 -15.51
C PRO A 385 0.56 18.99 -16.48
N GLU A 386 0.09 19.69 -17.49
CA GLU A 386 -0.81 19.16 -18.52
C GLU A 386 -0.10 18.25 -19.53
#